data_80682e14be46a2c291d8ee7fba0f5655
#
_entry.id   80682e14be46a2c291d8ee7fba0f5655
#
_cell.length_a   1.000
_cell.length_b   1.000
_cell.length_c   1.000
_cell.angle_alpha   90.00
_cell.angle_beta   90.00
_cell.angle_gamma   90.00
#
_symmetry.space_group_name_H-M   'P 1'
#
loop_
_entity.id
_entity.type
_entity.pdbx_description
1 polymer ?
#
loop_
_entity_poly.entity_id
_entity_poly.type
_entity_poly.pdbx_seq_one_letter_code
_entity_poly.pdbx_strand_id
1 'polypeptide(L)'
;YCTDIGLRNAKLNFRQQEETHIMENIMYNELLCRGYFVDVGVVEFVNTKNGKKSKTQVEIDFVVNAGSKKYYIQSALNLSDDEKMNTELRPLKNTNDFFKKIIVSKTSMKPWTDEDGILHLGLYEFLLNDHSLDL
;
A
#
# COMPACT_ATOMS: atom_id res chain seq x y z
N TYR A 1 10.77 -8.24 -3.35
CA TYR A 1 9.62 -9.03 -3.85
C TYR A 1 10.10 -10.15 -4.77
N CYS A 2 9.31 -11.20 -4.89
CA CYS A 2 9.66 -12.39 -5.67
C CYS A 2 8.54 -12.70 -6.68
N THR A 3 8.91 -13.03 -7.89
CA THR A 3 7.95 -13.34 -8.97
C THR A 3 7.12 -14.59 -8.67
N ASP A 4 7.70 -15.54 -7.97
CA ASP A 4 7.03 -16.78 -7.56
C ASP A 4 7.12 -16.96 -6.03
N ILE A 5 5.95 -16.89 -5.39
CA ILE A 5 5.83 -17.02 -3.91
C ILE A 5 6.17 -18.46 -3.48
N GLY A 6 5.88 -19.45 -4.28
CA GLY A 6 6.22 -20.86 -3.98
C GLY A 6 7.73 -21.07 -3.91
N LEU A 7 8.47 -20.55 -4.89
CA LEU A 7 9.93 -20.58 -4.89
C LEU A 7 10.53 -19.78 -3.74
N ARG A 8 9.96 -18.60 -3.40
CA ARG A 8 10.35 -17.84 -2.23
C ARG A 8 10.19 -18.65 -0.94
N ASN A 9 9.04 -19.25 -0.75
CA ASN A 9 8.73 -20.02 0.44
C ASN A 9 9.61 -21.26 0.55
N ALA A 10 9.88 -21.95 -0.57
CA ALA A 10 10.80 -23.09 -0.62
C ALA A 10 12.23 -22.68 -0.22
N LYS A 11 12.75 -21.54 -0.69
CA LYS A 11 14.05 -21.01 -0.29
C LYS A 11 14.13 -20.67 1.20
N LEU A 12 13.02 -20.22 1.78
CA LEU A 12 12.90 -19.92 3.20
C LEU A 12 12.56 -21.16 4.06
N ASN A 13 12.57 -22.36 3.48
CA ASN A 13 12.15 -23.62 4.12
C ASN A 13 10.77 -23.51 4.79
N PHE A 14 9.85 -22.75 4.17
CA PHE A 14 8.48 -22.50 4.66
C PHE A 14 8.40 -21.95 6.09
N ARG A 15 9.47 -21.32 6.60
CA ARG A 15 9.55 -20.84 7.99
C ARG A 15 8.86 -19.50 8.23
N GLN A 16 8.62 -18.69 7.17
CA GLN A 16 8.00 -17.39 7.26
C GLN A 16 6.87 -17.31 6.21
N GLN A 17 5.67 -17.55 6.66
CA GLN A 17 4.44 -17.34 5.88
C GLN A 17 3.64 -16.19 6.51
N GLU A 18 4.21 -15.00 6.51
CA GLU A 18 3.49 -13.81 6.97
C GLU A 18 2.55 -13.36 5.85
N GLU A 19 1.25 -13.39 6.11
CA GLU A 19 0.21 -13.02 5.13
C GLU A 19 0.41 -11.61 4.58
N THR A 20 0.92 -10.68 5.40
CA THR A 20 1.22 -9.31 4.98
C THR A 20 2.21 -9.29 3.82
N HIS A 21 3.35 -9.97 3.97
CA HIS A 21 4.36 -10.02 2.91
C HIS A 21 3.90 -10.80 1.68
N ILE A 22 3.03 -11.79 1.85
CA ILE A 22 2.42 -12.51 0.73
C ILE A 22 1.51 -11.56 -0.04
N MET A 23 0.65 -10.81 0.63
CA MET A 23 -0.25 -9.85 0.03
C MET A 23 0.52 -8.76 -0.72
N GLU A 24 1.52 -8.16 -0.10
CA GLU A 24 2.39 -7.16 -0.73
C GLU A 24 3.07 -7.74 -1.99
N ASN A 25 3.58 -8.96 -1.91
CA ASN A 25 4.25 -9.59 -3.04
C ASN A 25 3.29 -9.88 -4.21
N ILE A 26 2.05 -10.27 -3.93
CA ILE A 26 1.00 -10.45 -4.95
C ILE A 26 0.69 -9.09 -5.60
N MET A 27 0.47 -8.06 -4.80
CA MET A 27 0.17 -6.71 -5.29
C MET A 27 1.31 -6.16 -6.16
N TYR A 28 2.55 -6.32 -5.72
CA TYR A 28 3.73 -5.92 -6.49
C TYR A 28 3.79 -6.59 -7.85
N ASN A 29 3.63 -7.91 -7.90
CA ASN A 29 3.65 -8.67 -9.14
C ASN A 29 2.51 -8.26 -10.07
N GLU A 30 1.31 -8.02 -9.55
CA GLU A 30 0.17 -7.54 -10.32
C GLU A 30 0.44 -6.18 -10.94
N LEU A 31 0.98 -5.23 -10.17
CA LEU A 31 1.34 -3.91 -10.67
C LEU A 31 2.37 -3.98 -11.81
N LEU A 32 3.38 -4.85 -11.68
CA LEU A 32 4.35 -5.09 -12.76
C LEU A 32 3.70 -5.72 -13.99
N CYS A 33 2.80 -6.70 -13.82
CA CYS A 33 2.07 -7.34 -14.93
C CYS A 33 1.23 -6.33 -15.71
N ARG A 34 0.68 -5.32 -15.03
CA ARG A 34 -0.04 -4.19 -15.67
C ARG A 34 0.89 -3.18 -16.34
N GLY A 35 2.21 -3.36 -16.28
CA GLY A 35 3.20 -2.50 -16.92
C GLY A 35 3.53 -1.22 -16.16
N TYR A 36 3.23 -1.16 -14.87
CA TYR A 36 3.59 -0.03 -14.03
C TYR A 36 5.06 -0.09 -13.59
N PHE A 37 5.64 1.10 -13.38
CA PHE A 37 6.90 1.22 -12.65
C PHE A 37 6.59 1.36 -11.17
N VAL A 38 7.15 0.49 -10.34
CA VAL A 38 6.82 0.36 -8.92
C VAL A 38 8.07 0.57 -8.07
N ASP A 39 8.02 1.56 -7.19
CA ASP A 39 9.04 1.87 -6.19
C ASP A 39 8.46 1.79 -4.79
N VAL A 40 9.33 1.72 -3.78
CA VAL A 40 8.94 1.91 -2.36
C VAL A 40 9.09 3.39 -2.02
N GLY A 41 8.07 3.96 -1.38
CA GLY A 41 8.08 5.36 -0.96
C GLY A 41 8.55 5.53 0.47
N VAL A 42 9.29 6.62 0.74
CA VAL A 42 9.62 7.05 2.11
C VAL A 42 9.11 8.48 2.30
N VAL A 43 8.26 8.67 3.30
CA VAL A 43 7.74 9.98 3.69
C VAL A 43 8.37 10.41 5.00
N GLU A 44 9.02 11.58 4.99
CA GLU A 44 9.57 12.19 6.18
C GLU A 44 8.62 13.25 6.74
N PHE A 45 8.34 13.21 8.01
CA PHE A 45 7.62 14.27 8.69
C PHE A 45 8.25 14.60 10.05
N VAL A 46 8.08 15.86 10.44
CA VAL A 46 8.64 16.37 11.68
C VAL A 46 7.54 16.38 12.75
N ASN A 47 7.72 15.57 13.77
CA ASN A 47 6.89 15.62 14.96
C ASN A 47 7.50 16.59 15.98
N THR A 48 6.71 17.55 16.48
CA THR A 48 7.13 18.40 17.59
C THR A 48 6.40 17.95 18.84
N LYS A 49 7.11 17.22 19.73
CA LYS A 49 6.61 16.91 21.07
C LYS A 49 7.47 17.64 22.09
N ASN A 50 6.83 18.41 23.00
CA ASN A 50 7.47 19.13 24.09
C ASN A 50 8.65 20.03 23.64
N GLY A 51 8.49 20.76 22.53
CA GLY A 51 9.53 21.64 21.99
C GLY A 51 10.71 20.96 21.32
N LYS A 52 10.78 19.63 21.33
CA LYS A 52 11.78 18.85 20.59
C LYS A 52 11.22 18.40 19.26
N LYS A 53 11.93 18.76 18.17
CA LYS A 53 11.63 18.30 16.82
C LYS A 53 12.26 16.92 16.62
N SER A 54 11.46 15.90 16.32
CA SER A 54 11.93 14.58 15.89
C SER A 54 11.50 14.33 14.45
N LYS A 55 12.43 13.91 13.60
CA LYS A 55 12.11 13.42 12.26
C LYS A 55 11.64 11.97 12.39
N THR A 56 10.50 11.68 11.80
CA THR A 56 9.96 10.31 11.68
C THR A 56 9.86 9.99 10.19
N GLN A 57 10.36 8.82 9.81
CA GLN A 57 10.19 8.28 8.46
C GLN A 57 9.13 7.20 8.50
N VAL A 58 8.23 7.19 7.55
CA VAL A 58 7.27 6.12 7.31
C VAL A 58 7.36 5.69 5.85
N GLU A 59 7.20 4.41 5.62
CA GLU A 59 7.24 3.83 4.28
C GLU A 59 5.85 3.80 3.68
N ILE A 60 5.77 4.00 2.37
CA ILE A 60 4.62 3.68 1.53
C ILE A 60 4.99 2.42 0.76
N ASP A 61 4.17 1.39 0.84
CA ASP A 61 4.49 0.09 0.27
C ASP A 61 4.79 0.18 -1.22
N PHE A 62 3.99 0.95 -1.97
CA PHE A 62 4.18 1.12 -3.41
C PHE A 62 3.97 2.56 -3.85
N VAL A 63 4.94 3.08 -4.57
CA VAL A 63 4.83 4.29 -5.38
C VAL A 63 4.79 3.86 -6.84
N VAL A 64 3.64 4.01 -7.46
CA VAL A 64 3.36 3.49 -8.80
C VAL A 64 3.35 4.63 -9.80
N ASN A 65 4.15 4.51 -10.85
CA ASN A 65 4.25 5.50 -11.91
C ASN A 65 3.79 4.91 -13.25
N ALA A 66 2.93 5.65 -13.94
CA ALA A 66 2.41 5.30 -15.27
C ALA A 66 2.32 6.57 -16.14
N GLY A 67 3.40 6.91 -16.82
CA GLY A 67 3.48 8.15 -17.59
C GLY A 67 3.35 9.39 -16.69
N SER A 68 2.28 10.15 -16.87
CA SER A 68 1.98 11.34 -16.04
C SER A 68 1.20 11.03 -14.75
N LYS A 69 0.70 9.80 -14.59
CA LYS A 69 -0.05 9.38 -13.41
C LYS A 69 0.89 8.83 -12.35
N LYS A 70 0.62 9.15 -11.11
CA LYS A 70 1.28 8.59 -9.93
C LYS A 70 0.24 8.16 -8.91
N TYR A 71 0.45 7.00 -8.30
CA TYR A 71 -0.39 6.46 -7.26
C TYR A 71 0.48 6.09 -6.05
N TYR A 72 -0.03 6.38 -4.86
CA TYR A 72 0.51 5.88 -3.60
C TYR A 72 -0.39 4.77 -3.10
N ILE A 73 0.16 3.59 -2.91
CA ILE A 73 -0.63 2.41 -2.52
C ILE A 73 -0.05 1.84 -1.23
N GLN A 74 -0.93 1.63 -0.25
CA GLN A 74 -0.62 0.96 1.00
C GLN A 74 -1.39 -0.36 1.07
N SER A 75 -0.76 -1.43 1.55
CA SER A 75 -1.41 -2.70 1.80
C SER A 75 -1.79 -2.82 3.28
N ALA A 76 -2.96 -3.38 3.56
CA ALA A 76 -3.41 -3.62 4.91
C ALA A 76 -4.18 -4.94 5.01
N LEU A 77 -3.76 -5.85 5.88
CA LEU A 77 -4.47 -7.13 6.03
C LEU A 77 -5.88 -6.93 6.57
N ASN A 78 -6.04 -6.06 7.55
CA ASN A 78 -7.31 -5.85 8.22
C ASN A 78 -7.42 -4.40 8.70
N LEU A 79 -8.53 -3.76 8.33
CA LEU A 79 -8.86 -2.38 8.71
C LEU A 79 -10.02 -2.33 9.72
N SER A 80 -10.26 -3.41 10.46
CA SER A 80 -11.39 -3.52 11.40
C SER A 80 -11.24 -2.70 12.68
N ASP A 81 -10.06 -2.14 12.92
CA ASP A 81 -9.71 -1.38 14.11
C ASP A 81 -9.26 0.04 13.70
N ASP A 82 -9.91 1.06 14.25
CA ASP A 82 -9.63 2.46 13.93
C ASP A 82 -8.18 2.86 14.20
N GLU A 83 -7.54 2.29 15.23
CA GLU A 83 -6.13 2.56 15.52
C GLU A 83 -5.21 1.98 14.43
N LYS A 84 -5.50 0.76 13.97
CA LYS A 84 -4.75 0.14 12.86
C LYS A 84 -4.99 0.89 11.57
N MET A 85 -6.24 1.22 11.27
CA MET A 85 -6.59 2.02 10.09
C MET A 85 -5.82 3.34 10.08
N ASN A 86 -5.80 4.08 11.19
CA ASN A 86 -5.06 5.33 11.28
C ASN A 86 -3.55 5.15 11.10
N THR A 87 -3.01 4.04 11.58
CA THR A 87 -1.58 3.72 11.42
C THR A 87 -1.24 3.47 9.96
N GLU A 88 -2.04 2.66 9.26
CA GLU A 88 -1.84 2.33 7.83
C GLU A 88 -2.10 3.53 6.90
N LEU A 89 -3.05 4.40 7.24
CA LEU A 89 -3.35 5.61 6.46
C LEU A 89 -2.32 6.74 6.70
N ARG A 90 -1.58 6.71 7.79
CA ARG A 90 -0.64 7.77 8.16
C ARG A 90 0.41 8.09 7.09
N PRO A 91 1.06 7.12 6.42
CA PRO A 91 1.99 7.43 5.34
C PRO A 91 1.32 8.20 4.20
N LEU A 92 0.13 7.77 3.80
CA LEU A 92 -0.64 8.36 2.70
C LEU A 92 -1.08 9.79 3.02
N LYS A 93 -1.51 10.06 4.25
CA LYS A 93 -1.95 11.39 4.70
C LYS A 93 -0.81 12.41 4.75
N ASN A 94 0.44 11.96 4.85
CA ASN A 94 1.62 12.82 5.00
C ASN A 94 2.42 13.03 3.70
N THR A 95 1.95 12.61 2.54
CA THR A 95 2.64 12.83 1.26
C THR A 95 2.70 14.28 0.83
N ASN A 96 1.83 15.15 1.37
CA ASN A 96 1.75 16.60 1.06
C ASN A 96 1.63 16.93 -0.44
N ASP A 97 1.04 16.04 -1.22
CA ASP A 97 0.74 16.21 -2.64
C ASP A 97 -0.67 15.73 -2.99
N PHE A 98 -1.06 15.94 -4.25
CA PHE A 98 -2.41 15.66 -4.76
C PHE A 98 -2.49 14.36 -5.58
N PHE A 99 -1.43 13.55 -5.60
CA PHE A 99 -1.49 12.27 -6.28
C PHE A 99 -2.45 11.32 -5.59
N LYS A 100 -3.03 10.42 -6.37
CA LYS A 100 -4.04 9.50 -5.89
C LYS A 100 -3.48 8.55 -4.84
N LYS A 101 -4.20 8.41 -3.74
CA LYS A 101 -3.84 7.60 -2.58
C LYS A 101 -4.82 6.46 -2.48
N ILE A 102 -4.31 5.26 -2.32
CA ILE A 102 -5.11 4.03 -2.33
C ILE A 102 -4.67 3.15 -1.17
N ILE A 103 -5.62 2.61 -0.44
CA ILE A 103 -5.37 1.53 0.51
C ILE A 103 -6.07 0.26 0.02
N VAL A 104 -5.32 -0.83 -0.06
CA VAL A 104 -5.83 -2.13 -0.45
C VAL A 104 -5.89 -3.02 0.76
N SER A 105 -7.07 -3.54 1.09
CA SER A 105 -7.28 -4.45 2.21
C SER A 105 -7.62 -5.87 1.76
N LYS A 106 -7.28 -6.86 2.56
CA LYS A 106 -7.67 -8.26 2.32
C LYS A 106 -9.19 -8.44 2.33
N THR A 107 -9.91 -7.52 2.96
CA THR A 107 -11.37 -7.59 3.10
C THR A 107 -12.05 -7.40 1.75
N SER A 108 -13.06 -8.22 1.45
CA SER A 108 -13.92 -8.01 0.29
C SER A 108 -14.87 -6.86 0.59
N MET A 109 -14.66 -5.73 -0.08
CA MET A 109 -15.51 -4.54 0.05
C MET A 109 -15.70 -3.88 -1.33
N LYS A 110 -16.78 -3.13 -1.46
CA LYS A 110 -16.97 -2.27 -2.62
C LYS A 110 -16.01 -1.07 -2.51
N PRO A 111 -15.44 -0.60 -3.63
CA PRO A 111 -14.61 0.60 -3.62
C PRO A 111 -15.36 1.80 -3.04
N TRP A 112 -14.68 2.58 -2.20
CA TRP A 112 -15.21 3.83 -1.66
C TRP A 112 -14.06 4.79 -1.34
N THR A 113 -14.34 6.08 -1.30
CA THR A 113 -13.35 7.11 -1.00
C THR A 113 -13.70 7.77 0.33
N ASP A 114 -12.72 7.93 1.21
CA ASP A 114 -12.90 8.57 2.51
C ASP A 114 -12.85 10.11 2.42
N GLU A 115 -13.00 10.77 3.58
CA GLU A 115 -13.00 12.22 3.72
C GLU A 115 -11.64 12.85 3.35
N ASP A 116 -10.55 12.10 3.46
CA ASP A 116 -9.20 12.53 3.07
C ASP A 116 -8.91 12.29 1.58
N GLY A 117 -9.88 11.78 0.82
CA GLY A 117 -9.75 11.47 -0.61
C GLY A 117 -8.94 10.19 -0.89
N ILE A 118 -8.79 9.31 0.10
CA ILE A 118 -8.10 8.03 -0.06
C ILE A 118 -9.10 6.99 -0.56
N LEU A 119 -8.77 6.31 -1.65
CA LEU A 119 -9.57 5.24 -2.22
C LEU A 119 -9.31 3.93 -1.45
N HIS A 120 -10.37 3.34 -0.91
CA HIS A 120 -10.36 2.06 -0.24
C HIS A 120 -10.79 0.95 -1.21
N LEU A 121 -9.93 -0.04 -1.41
CA LEU A 121 -10.17 -1.19 -2.28
C LEU A 121 -10.07 -2.50 -1.52
N GLY A 122 -10.90 -3.47 -1.90
CA GLY A 122 -10.66 -4.86 -1.54
C GLY A 122 -9.61 -5.49 -2.44
N LEU A 123 -8.83 -6.45 -1.93
CA LEU A 123 -7.78 -7.13 -2.69
C LEU A 123 -8.33 -7.80 -3.96
N TYR A 124 -9.50 -8.40 -3.90
CA TYR A 124 -10.10 -9.03 -5.08
C TYR A 124 -10.49 -8.01 -6.16
N GLU A 125 -11.03 -6.85 -5.76
CA GLU A 125 -11.32 -5.77 -6.70
C GLU A 125 -10.03 -5.24 -7.33
N PHE A 126 -8.99 -5.09 -6.53
CA PHE A 126 -7.67 -4.69 -7.03
C PHE A 126 -7.12 -5.68 -8.06
N LEU A 127 -7.22 -7.01 -7.83
CA LEU A 127 -6.64 -8.04 -8.69
C LEU A 127 -7.47 -8.32 -9.95
N LEU A 128 -8.80 -8.22 -9.87
CA LEU A 128 -9.70 -8.63 -10.96
C LEU A 128 -10.14 -7.48 -11.87
N ASN A 129 -9.91 -6.25 -11.46
CA ASN A 129 -10.26 -5.06 -12.23
C ASN A 129 -8.99 -4.31 -12.64
N ASP A 130 -8.61 -4.41 -13.91
CA ASP A 130 -7.42 -3.75 -14.47
C ASP A 130 -7.44 -2.23 -14.31
N HIS A 131 -8.63 -1.63 -14.19
CA HIS A 131 -8.83 -0.20 -13.99
C HIS A 131 -9.05 0.20 -12.53
N SER A 132 -8.80 -0.70 -11.58
CA SER A 132 -9.07 -0.47 -10.15
C SER A 132 -8.34 0.75 -9.56
N LEU A 133 -7.20 1.14 -10.11
CA LEU A 133 -6.49 2.34 -9.67
C LEU A 133 -7.10 3.65 -10.16
N ASP A 134 -7.98 3.59 -11.15
CA ASP A 134 -8.63 4.77 -11.75
C ASP A 134 -10.08 5.00 -11.25
N LEU A 135 -10.56 4.18 -10.31
CA LEU A 135 -11.90 4.28 -9.69
C LEU A 135 -12.11 5.56 -8.90
#